data_6e071138bee2dab358630ce37a7017b0
#
_entry.id   6e071138bee2dab358630ce37a7017b0
#
_cell.length_a   1.000
_cell.length_b   1.000
_cell.length_c   1.000
_cell.angle_alpha   90.00
_cell.angle_beta   90.00
_cell.angle_gamma   90.00
#
_symmetry.space_group_name_H-M   'P 1'
#
loop_
_entity.id
_entity.type
_entity.pdbx_description
1 polymer ?
#
loop_
_entity_poly.entity_id
_entity_poly.type
_entity_poly.pdbx_seq_one_letter_code
_entity_poly.pdbx_strand_id
1 'polypeptide(L)'
;MDGMTCCGPGYASPMEAMKAPREELLYTIAIYVGTGIQAPDYLATIDANPSSPTYSQVISRCEMPGIGDELHHMGWNACSSCFDDAEMERKYLIVPGVRSSNIHIVDCGSDPKNPKVHKVIDGNEIKEKTNLSAPHTVHCLGSEIIISMLGDAKGNAPGGFLHLDKNFEILGRWENDLGGMKFNYDFWYQPRHNVMVSSEWAAPNTFMPGFDLEEVGHLKYGREIHFWDFKEKKVI
;
A
#
# COMPACT_ATOMS: atom_id res chain seq x y z
N MET A 1 -28.47 18.60 -15.67
CA MET A 1 -27.39 18.09 -14.78
C MET A 1 -27.25 16.62 -15.15
N ASP A 2 -26.41 16.38 -16.11
CA ASP A 2 -26.16 15.05 -16.62
C ASP A 2 -25.50 14.24 -15.51
N GLY A 3 -26.12 13.10 -15.17
CA GLY A 3 -25.62 12.21 -14.14
C GLY A 3 -24.23 11.69 -14.53
N MET A 4 -23.21 12.21 -13.91
CA MET A 4 -21.92 11.55 -13.90
C MET A 4 -22.14 10.19 -13.22
N THR A 5 -22.33 9.17 -14.02
CA THR A 5 -22.19 7.79 -13.56
C THR A 5 -20.77 7.67 -13.03
N CYS A 6 -20.63 7.45 -11.74
CA CYS A 6 -19.34 7.12 -11.17
C CYS A 6 -18.96 5.73 -11.66
N CYS A 7 -18.04 5.65 -12.60
CA CYS A 7 -17.68 4.41 -13.33
C CYS A 7 -16.41 3.75 -12.76
N GLY A 8 -16.05 4.05 -11.55
CA GLY A 8 -14.89 3.44 -10.92
C GLY A 8 -15.21 2.09 -10.26
N PRO A 9 -14.18 1.37 -9.82
CA PRO A 9 -14.27 0.03 -9.25
C PRO A 9 -14.81 0.01 -7.80
N GLY A 10 -15.46 1.04 -7.33
CA GLY A 10 -16.05 1.14 -6.01
C GLY A 10 -17.49 1.63 -6.06
N TYR A 11 -17.96 2.20 -4.97
CA TYR A 11 -19.32 2.68 -4.81
C TYR A 11 -19.34 4.19 -4.58
N ALA A 12 -20.32 4.88 -5.15
CA ALA A 12 -20.45 6.34 -5.05
C ALA A 12 -20.70 6.83 -3.60
N SER A 13 -21.25 5.97 -2.75
CA SER A 13 -21.50 6.26 -1.34
C SER A 13 -21.64 4.97 -0.52
N PRO A 14 -21.56 5.02 0.83
CA PRO A 14 -21.87 3.88 1.69
C PRO A 14 -23.29 3.31 1.43
N MET A 15 -24.25 4.15 1.12
CA MET A 15 -25.62 3.71 0.80
C MET A 15 -25.68 2.90 -0.49
N GLU A 16 -24.88 3.25 -1.49
CA GLU A 16 -24.79 2.47 -2.74
C GLU A 16 -24.06 1.14 -2.49
N ALA A 17 -23.02 1.14 -1.67
CA ALA A 17 -22.33 -0.08 -1.26
C ALA A 17 -23.28 -1.06 -0.55
N MET A 18 -24.18 -0.56 0.30
CA MET A 18 -25.16 -1.40 1.01
C MET A 18 -26.20 -2.05 0.07
N LYS A 19 -26.42 -1.51 -1.13
CA LYS A 19 -27.32 -2.08 -2.14
C LYS A 19 -26.65 -3.11 -3.04
N ALA A 20 -25.32 -3.16 -3.03
CA ALA A 20 -24.55 -4.09 -3.84
C ALA A 20 -24.68 -5.53 -3.35
N PRO A 21 -24.43 -6.52 -4.19
CA PRO A 21 -24.27 -7.90 -3.75
C PRO A 21 -23.24 -8.01 -2.63
N ARG A 22 -23.48 -8.90 -1.68
CA ARG A 22 -22.53 -9.16 -0.60
C ARG A 22 -21.21 -9.68 -1.16
N GLU A 23 -20.10 -9.17 -0.64
CA GLU A 23 -18.77 -9.72 -0.95
C GLU A 23 -18.65 -11.16 -0.41
N GLU A 24 -18.08 -12.03 -1.23
CA GLU A 24 -17.96 -13.46 -0.92
C GLU A 24 -16.52 -13.88 -0.59
N LEU A 25 -15.56 -12.99 -0.79
CA LEU A 25 -14.14 -13.26 -0.54
C LEU A 25 -13.54 -12.14 0.33
N LEU A 26 -12.60 -12.56 1.18
CA LEU A 26 -11.75 -11.66 1.94
C LEU A 26 -10.29 -12.01 1.65
N TYR A 27 -9.46 -11.00 1.39
CA TYR A 27 -8.03 -11.15 1.28
C TYR A 27 -7.35 -10.62 2.55
N THR A 28 -6.40 -11.39 3.06
CA THR A 28 -5.57 -10.97 4.19
C THR A 28 -4.14 -11.47 4.01
N ILE A 29 -3.18 -10.68 4.46
CA ILE A 29 -1.79 -11.11 4.50
C ILE A 29 -1.54 -12.00 5.72
N ALA A 30 -0.63 -12.95 5.57
CA ALA A 30 -0.13 -13.80 6.64
C ALA A 30 1.40 -13.82 6.60
N ILE A 31 2.02 -13.50 7.72
CA ILE A 31 3.46 -13.33 7.83
C ILE A 31 4.08 -14.37 8.76
N TYR A 32 5.33 -14.73 8.47
CA TYR A 32 6.11 -15.66 9.29
C TYR A 32 7.21 -14.98 10.11
N VAL A 33 7.42 -13.68 9.94
CA VAL A 33 8.39 -12.92 10.72
C VAL A 33 8.11 -13.06 12.21
N GLY A 34 9.14 -13.36 13.01
CA GLY A 34 9.05 -13.56 14.46
C GLY A 34 8.51 -14.93 14.90
N THR A 35 8.08 -15.79 13.98
CA THR A 35 7.53 -17.12 14.31
C THR A 35 8.60 -18.22 14.38
N GLY A 36 9.78 -17.99 13.83
CA GLY A 36 10.81 -19.03 13.63
C GLY A 36 10.58 -19.93 12.42
N ILE A 37 9.46 -19.79 11.73
CA ILE A 37 9.11 -20.59 10.53
C ILE A 37 9.83 -19.97 9.32
N GLN A 38 10.58 -20.80 8.59
CA GLN A 38 11.29 -20.40 7.38
C GLN A 38 10.42 -20.74 6.16
N ALA A 39 9.41 -19.91 5.90
CA ALA A 39 8.50 -20.05 4.76
C ALA A 39 8.18 -18.65 4.18
N PRO A 40 7.77 -18.58 2.91
CA PRO A 40 7.30 -17.33 2.33
C PRO A 40 6.04 -16.83 3.01
N ASP A 41 5.94 -15.52 3.20
CA ASP A 41 4.69 -14.86 3.53
C ASP A 41 3.68 -15.06 2.39
N TYR A 42 2.39 -14.97 2.66
CA TYR A 42 1.37 -15.21 1.65
C TYR A 42 0.15 -14.30 1.79
N LEU A 43 -0.55 -14.13 0.68
CA LEU A 43 -1.91 -13.60 0.65
C LEU A 43 -2.90 -14.76 0.79
N ALA A 44 -3.69 -14.76 1.86
CA ALA A 44 -4.76 -15.72 2.07
C ALA A 44 -6.05 -15.23 1.42
N THR A 45 -6.74 -16.11 0.70
CA THR A 45 -8.13 -15.93 0.29
C THR A 45 -9.03 -16.68 1.25
N ILE A 46 -9.97 -15.99 1.87
CA ILE A 46 -10.91 -16.52 2.84
C ILE A 46 -12.31 -16.47 2.24
N ASP A 47 -13.04 -17.58 2.37
CA ASP A 47 -14.45 -17.65 1.98
C ASP A 47 -15.30 -16.87 3.00
N ALA A 48 -15.90 -15.78 2.55
CA ALA A 48 -16.78 -14.92 3.34
C ALA A 48 -18.28 -15.16 3.08
N ASN A 49 -18.64 -16.13 2.23
CA ASN A 49 -20.02 -16.47 1.96
C ASN A 49 -20.61 -17.34 3.08
N PRO A 50 -21.56 -16.84 3.90
CA PRO A 50 -22.11 -17.59 5.04
C PRO A 50 -22.93 -18.83 4.64
N SER A 51 -23.27 -18.96 3.35
CA SER A 51 -23.99 -20.13 2.82
C SER A 51 -23.04 -21.19 2.25
N SER A 52 -21.74 -20.92 2.21
CA SER A 52 -20.74 -21.85 1.69
C SER A 52 -20.32 -22.88 2.74
N PRO A 53 -20.03 -24.13 2.36
CA PRO A 53 -19.48 -25.13 3.28
C PRO A 53 -18.07 -24.78 3.78
N THR A 54 -17.37 -23.86 3.10
CA THR A 54 -16.04 -23.38 3.46
C THR A 54 -16.06 -21.99 4.09
N TYR A 55 -17.22 -21.51 4.54
CA TYR A 55 -17.34 -20.23 5.21
C TYR A 55 -16.30 -20.04 6.32
N SER A 56 -15.66 -18.88 6.36
CA SER A 56 -14.57 -18.49 7.27
C SER A 56 -13.29 -19.32 7.17
N GLN A 57 -13.13 -20.14 6.15
CA GLN A 57 -11.91 -20.94 5.94
C GLN A 57 -10.99 -20.25 4.89
N VAL A 58 -9.68 -20.46 5.06
CA VAL A 58 -8.70 -20.14 4.02
C VAL A 58 -8.85 -21.15 2.89
N ILE A 59 -9.30 -20.70 1.73
CA ILE A 59 -9.53 -21.54 0.55
C ILE A 59 -8.38 -21.52 -0.44
N SER A 60 -7.51 -20.51 -0.38
CA SER A 60 -6.30 -20.42 -1.20
C SER A 60 -5.21 -19.62 -0.50
N ARG A 61 -3.95 -19.88 -0.89
CA ARG A 61 -2.76 -19.13 -0.47
C ARG A 61 -1.94 -18.77 -1.68
N CYS A 62 -1.69 -17.50 -1.87
CA CYS A 62 -0.75 -16.99 -2.85
C CYS A 62 0.57 -16.68 -2.13
N GLU A 63 1.51 -17.63 -2.16
CA GLU A 63 2.83 -17.47 -1.54
C GLU A 63 3.68 -16.48 -2.34
N MET A 64 4.41 -15.62 -1.62
CA MET A 64 5.37 -14.71 -2.24
C MET A 64 6.64 -15.47 -2.66
N PRO A 65 7.40 -14.98 -3.66
CA PRO A 65 8.59 -15.70 -4.14
C PRO A 65 9.75 -15.78 -3.14
N GLY A 66 9.81 -14.81 -2.19
CA GLY A 66 10.89 -14.68 -1.21
C GLY A 66 10.49 -15.08 0.20
N ILE A 67 11.48 -15.22 1.08
CA ILE A 67 11.31 -15.44 2.52
C ILE A 67 11.74 -14.18 3.27
N GLY A 68 10.99 -13.77 4.29
CA GLY A 68 11.34 -12.65 5.16
C GLY A 68 10.95 -11.28 4.60
N ASP A 69 9.96 -11.23 3.73
CA ASP A 69 9.41 -9.98 3.19
C ASP A 69 8.76 -9.10 4.27
N GLU A 70 8.12 -9.72 5.27
CA GLU A 70 7.21 -9.06 6.20
C GLU A 70 6.17 -8.22 5.43
N LEU A 71 5.22 -8.93 4.79
CA LEU A 71 4.12 -8.29 4.08
C LEU A 71 3.35 -7.37 5.03
N HIS A 72 2.98 -6.20 4.55
CA HIS A 72 2.38 -5.19 5.40
C HIS A 72 1.09 -4.64 4.79
N HIS A 73 0.89 -3.32 4.79
CA HIS A 73 -0.31 -2.74 4.22
C HIS A 73 -0.45 -3.10 2.74
N MET A 74 -1.68 -3.28 2.29
CA MET A 74 -1.96 -3.56 0.89
C MET A 74 -3.05 -2.62 0.37
N GLY A 75 -3.00 -2.33 -0.92
CA GLY A 75 -3.96 -1.46 -1.58
C GLY A 75 -4.28 -1.91 -3.00
N TRP A 76 -5.48 -1.59 -3.48
CA TRP A 76 -5.87 -1.87 -4.85
C TRP A 76 -5.22 -0.90 -5.83
N ASN A 77 -4.99 -1.37 -7.06
CA ASN A 77 -4.50 -0.54 -8.17
C ASN A 77 -5.53 0.52 -8.62
N ALA A 78 -6.77 0.39 -8.22
CA ALA A 78 -7.83 1.34 -8.52
C ALA A 78 -8.84 1.41 -7.39
N CYS A 79 -9.42 2.57 -7.15
CA CYS A 79 -10.39 2.82 -6.09
C CYS A 79 -11.65 3.52 -6.61
N SER A 80 -12.62 3.72 -5.72
CA SER A 80 -13.88 4.38 -6.05
C SER A 80 -13.79 5.87 -6.38
N SER A 81 -12.63 6.51 -6.15
CA SER A 81 -12.46 7.93 -6.46
C SER A 81 -12.47 8.23 -7.96
N CYS A 82 -12.15 7.25 -8.79
CA CYS A 82 -12.07 7.38 -10.25
C CYS A 82 -11.29 8.62 -10.70
N PHE A 83 -10.29 9.01 -9.93
CA PHE A 83 -9.51 10.19 -10.26
C PHE A 83 -8.77 9.96 -11.58
N ASP A 84 -8.99 10.82 -12.55
CA ASP A 84 -8.44 10.92 -13.91
C ASP A 84 -8.69 9.71 -14.87
N ASP A 85 -8.97 8.51 -14.38
CA ASP A 85 -9.24 7.32 -15.22
C ASP A 85 -10.42 6.50 -14.68
N ALA A 86 -11.61 6.81 -15.17
CA ALA A 86 -12.86 6.15 -14.79
C ALA A 86 -12.99 4.71 -15.33
N GLU A 87 -12.20 4.34 -16.30
CA GLU A 87 -12.21 3.00 -16.93
C GLU A 87 -11.21 2.04 -16.26
N MET A 88 -10.45 2.51 -15.28
CA MET A 88 -9.47 1.69 -14.56
C MET A 88 -10.15 0.53 -13.83
N GLU A 89 -9.76 -0.69 -14.17
CA GLU A 89 -10.28 -1.90 -13.54
C GLU A 89 -9.55 -2.21 -12.22
N ARG A 90 -10.31 -2.47 -11.14
CA ARG A 90 -9.77 -2.98 -9.88
C ARG A 90 -9.44 -4.46 -9.99
N LYS A 91 -8.25 -4.76 -10.39
CA LYS A 91 -7.78 -6.12 -10.68
C LYS A 91 -6.60 -6.56 -9.84
N TYR A 92 -5.69 -5.64 -9.57
CA TYR A 92 -4.43 -5.94 -8.93
C TYR A 92 -4.40 -5.44 -7.48
N LEU A 93 -3.95 -6.31 -6.58
CA LEU A 93 -3.65 -5.95 -5.21
C LEU A 93 -2.14 -5.74 -5.08
N ILE A 94 -1.75 -4.59 -4.57
CA ILE A 94 -0.36 -4.20 -4.37
C ILE A 94 0.00 -4.49 -2.93
N VAL A 95 0.99 -5.36 -2.72
CA VAL A 95 1.33 -5.93 -1.42
C VAL A 95 2.81 -5.65 -1.13
N PRO A 96 3.12 -4.62 -0.35
CA PRO A 96 4.50 -4.31 0.02
C PRO A 96 5.06 -5.26 1.08
N GLY A 97 6.36 -5.56 0.98
CA GLY A 97 7.16 -6.22 2.00
C GLY A 97 8.06 -5.20 2.69
N VAL A 98 7.78 -4.89 3.95
CA VAL A 98 8.44 -3.78 4.64
C VAL A 98 9.94 -4.05 4.89
N ARG A 99 10.33 -5.30 5.13
CA ARG A 99 11.74 -5.65 5.36
C ARG A 99 12.54 -5.80 4.08
N SER A 100 12.00 -6.51 3.10
CA SER A 100 12.69 -6.72 1.82
C SER A 100 12.74 -5.46 0.97
N SER A 101 11.77 -4.58 1.15
CA SER A 101 11.41 -3.48 0.24
C SER A 101 10.85 -3.95 -1.10
N ASN A 102 10.60 -5.24 -1.30
CA ASN A 102 9.90 -5.75 -2.47
C ASN A 102 8.44 -5.30 -2.46
N ILE A 103 7.89 -5.10 -3.65
CA ILE A 103 6.46 -4.84 -3.82
C ILE A 103 5.89 -5.90 -4.75
N HIS A 104 4.95 -6.68 -4.23
CA HIS A 104 4.31 -7.77 -4.96
C HIS A 104 2.99 -7.28 -5.56
N ILE A 105 2.83 -7.43 -6.86
CA ILE A 105 1.59 -7.15 -7.57
C ILE A 105 0.87 -8.47 -7.76
N VAL A 106 -0.29 -8.61 -7.15
CA VAL A 106 -1.06 -9.85 -7.17
C VAL A 106 -2.30 -9.68 -8.04
N ASP A 107 -2.45 -10.51 -9.06
CA ASP A 107 -3.65 -10.57 -9.90
C ASP A 107 -4.77 -11.28 -9.12
N CYS A 108 -5.72 -10.50 -8.64
CA CYS A 108 -6.94 -10.95 -7.99
C CYS A 108 -8.17 -10.93 -8.90
N GLY A 109 -8.06 -10.30 -10.08
CA GLY A 109 -9.19 -10.15 -11.00
C GLY A 109 -9.37 -11.34 -11.93
N SER A 110 -8.29 -12.00 -12.37
CA SER A 110 -8.36 -13.12 -13.31
C SER A 110 -8.96 -14.39 -12.67
N ASP A 111 -8.61 -14.71 -11.44
CA ASP A 111 -9.21 -15.76 -10.62
C ASP A 111 -9.27 -15.30 -9.16
N PRO A 112 -10.37 -14.67 -8.73
CA PRO A 112 -10.46 -14.12 -7.38
C PRO A 112 -10.33 -15.15 -6.25
N LYS A 113 -10.63 -16.44 -6.53
CA LYS A 113 -10.48 -17.50 -5.52
C LYS A 113 -9.05 -18.00 -5.40
N ASN A 114 -8.23 -17.85 -6.46
CA ASN A 114 -6.85 -18.32 -6.51
C ASN A 114 -5.92 -17.21 -7.08
N PRO A 115 -5.74 -16.09 -6.39
CA PRO A 115 -4.86 -15.02 -6.82
C PRO A 115 -3.44 -15.52 -7.11
N LYS A 116 -2.74 -14.82 -8.01
CA LYS A 116 -1.35 -15.17 -8.36
C LYS A 116 -0.48 -13.92 -8.40
N VAL A 117 0.79 -14.07 -8.04
CA VAL A 117 1.76 -13.01 -8.23
C VAL A 117 1.90 -12.72 -9.73
N HIS A 118 1.61 -11.49 -10.12
CA HIS A 118 1.70 -11.00 -11.48
C HIS A 118 3.09 -10.41 -11.77
N LYS A 119 3.61 -9.60 -10.82
CA LYS A 119 4.90 -8.91 -10.95
C LYS A 119 5.50 -8.72 -9.55
N VAL A 120 6.82 -8.70 -9.45
CA VAL A 120 7.54 -8.22 -8.27
C VAL A 120 8.40 -7.04 -8.70
N ILE A 121 8.30 -5.94 -7.96
CA ILE A 121 9.22 -4.81 -8.07
C ILE A 121 10.30 -5.07 -7.03
N ASP A 122 11.54 -5.23 -7.49
CA ASP A 122 12.67 -5.57 -6.62
C ASP A 122 13.05 -4.39 -5.72
N GLY A 123 13.23 -4.66 -4.44
CA GLY A 123 13.58 -3.65 -3.44
C GLY A 123 14.93 -2.98 -3.70
N ASN A 124 15.89 -3.67 -4.35
CA ASN A 124 17.15 -3.05 -4.73
C ASN A 124 16.95 -2.07 -5.88
N GLU A 125 16.11 -2.42 -6.86
CA GLU A 125 15.75 -1.49 -7.94
C GLU A 125 15.10 -0.21 -7.39
N ILE A 126 14.18 -0.35 -6.41
CA ILE A 126 13.57 0.80 -5.73
C ILE A 126 14.66 1.66 -5.07
N LYS A 127 15.55 1.05 -4.29
CA LYS A 127 16.65 1.75 -3.60
C LYS A 127 17.58 2.47 -4.55
N GLU A 128 17.94 1.83 -5.65
CA GLU A 128 18.83 2.42 -6.67
C GLU A 128 18.20 3.61 -7.40
N LYS A 129 16.92 3.48 -7.78
CA LYS A 129 16.24 4.52 -8.57
C LYS A 129 15.76 5.71 -7.73
N THR A 130 15.43 5.49 -6.45
CA THR A 130 14.71 6.49 -5.65
C THR A 130 15.38 6.85 -4.33
N ASN A 131 16.38 6.07 -3.91
CA ASN A 131 16.94 6.14 -2.55
C ASN A 131 15.87 5.96 -1.46
N LEU A 132 14.86 5.08 -1.67
CA LEU A 132 13.79 4.78 -0.72
C LEU A 132 13.80 3.31 -0.33
N SER A 133 13.28 3.00 0.88
CA SER A 133 13.11 1.64 1.39
C SER A 133 11.91 1.53 2.33
N ALA A 134 11.56 0.30 2.69
CA ALA A 134 10.49 -0.04 3.61
C ALA A 134 9.13 0.55 3.19
N PRO A 135 8.54 0.02 2.10
CA PRO A 135 7.20 0.42 1.64
C PRO A 135 6.13 0.08 2.68
N HIS A 136 5.16 0.97 2.84
CA HIS A 136 4.10 0.83 3.84
C HIS A 136 2.70 0.98 3.22
N THR A 137 2.13 2.17 3.20
CA THR A 137 0.77 2.42 2.74
C THR A 137 0.71 2.62 1.23
N VAL A 138 -0.28 1.99 0.60
CA VAL A 138 -0.51 2.03 -0.85
C VAL A 138 -1.81 2.74 -1.16
N HIS A 139 -1.75 3.74 -2.03
CA HIS A 139 -2.94 4.38 -2.61
C HIS A 139 -2.84 4.50 -4.11
N CYS A 140 -3.94 4.17 -4.81
CA CYS A 140 -4.09 4.46 -6.22
C CYS A 140 -4.38 5.96 -6.43
N LEU A 141 -3.91 6.51 -7.53
CA LEU A 141 -4.16 7.87 -7.97
C LEU A 141 -4.54 7.84 -9.45
N GLY A 142 -5.75 7.34 -9.75
CA GLY A 142 -6.17 7.09 -11.12
C GLY A 142 -5.25 6.10 -11.83
N SER A 143 -4.57 6.55 -12.87
CA SER A 143 -3.59 5.77 -13.62
C SER A 143 -2.23 5.59 -12.93
N GLU A 144 -2.05 6.17 -11.75
CA GLU A 144 -0.79 6.13 -11.00
C GLU A 144 -0.99 5.52 -9.61
N ILE A 145 0.10 5.18 -8.94
CA ILE A 145 0.10 4.60 -7.60
C ILE A 145 1.16 5.32 -6.77
N ILE A 146 0.78 5.69 -5.55
CA ILE A 146 1.69 6.28 -4.57
C ILE A 146 1.81 5.31 -3.39
N ILE A 147 3.05 5.09 -2.95
CA ILE A 147 3.36 4.23 -1.81
C ILE A 147 4.24 4.99 -0.84
N SER A 148 3.82 5.09 0.43
CA SER A 148 4.68 5.66 1.45
C SER A 148 5.87 4.76 1.73
N MET A 149 7.05 5.36 1.83
CA MET A 149 8.31 4.68 2.10
C MET A 149 8.88 5.21 3.40
N LEU A 150 9.20 4.31 4.34
CA LEU A 150 9.51 4.71 5.72
C LEU A 150 10.96 5.19 5.90
N GLY A 151 11.85 4.89 4.96
CA GLY A 151 13.24 5.28 5.05
C GLY A 151 13.93 5.48 3.70
N ASP A 152 15.18 5.95 3.79
CA ASP A 152 16.11 5.97 2.68
C ASP A 152 16.61 4.55 2.36
N ALA A 153 17.42 4.40 1.30
CA ALA A 153 17.98 3.10 0.89
C ALA A 153 18.81 2.39 1.98
N LYS A 154 19.27 3.12 3.01
CA LYS A 154 20.04 2.60 4.14
C LYS A 154 19.19 2.36 5.38
N GLY A 155 17.88 2.62 5.31
CA GLY A 155 16.95 2.48 6.42
C GLY A 155 16.95 3.65 7.41
N ASN A 156 17.49 4.81 7.03
CA ASN A 156 17.46 6.02 7.84
C ASN A 156 16.32 6.94 7.41
N ALA A 157 16.02 7.93 8.25
CA ALA A 157 15.15 9.05 7.88
C ALA A 157 15.92 10.06 6.96
N PRO A 158 15.18 10.83 6.17
CA PRO A 158 13.75 10.75 5.94
C PRO A 158 13.36 9.65 4.96
N GLY A 159 12.09 9.23 5.02
CA GLY A 159 11.45 8.44 3.96
C GLY A 159 11.00 9.31 2.79
N GLY A 160 9.85 8.97 2.23
CA GLY A 160 9.25 9.70 1.11
C GLY A 160 8.12 8.89 0.47
N PHE A 161 7.84 9.14 -0.80
CA PHE A 161 6.78 8.44 -1.52
C PHE A 161 7.30 7.88 -2.84
N LEU A 162 7.15 6.58 -3.02
CA LEU A 162 7.42 5.92 -4.30
C LEU A 162 6.25 6.19 -5.24
N HIS A 163 6.56 6.50 -6.48
CA HIS A 163 5.61 6.79 -7.54
C HIS A 163 5.71 5.73 -8.64
N LEU A 164 4.59 5.07 -8.94
CA LEU A 164 4.49 4.06 -10.00
C LEU A 164 3.44 4.48 -11.04
N ASP A 165 3.63 4.04 -12.27
CA ASP A 165 2.60 4.11 -13.30
C ASP A 165 1.59 2.95 -13.21
N LYS A 166 0.59 2.94 -14.08
CA LYS A 166 -0.44 1.90 -14.15
C LYS A 166 0.07 0.51 -14.53
N ASN A 167 1.28 0.41 -15.06
CA ASN A 167 1.95 -0.84 -15.42
C ASN A 167 2.92 -1.30 -14.32
N PHE A 168 2.90 -0.58 -13.19
CA PHE A 168 3.77 -0.83 -12.04
C PHE A 168 5.25 -0.61 -12.37
N GLU A 169 5.56 0.36 -13.24
CA GLU A 169 6.91 0.82 -13.50
C GLU A 169 7.26 2.00 -12.58
N ILE A 170 8.50 2.03 -12.10
CA ILE A 170 8.96 3.08 -11.19
C ILE A 170 9.14 4.38 -11.97
N LEU A 171 8.33 5.40 -11.65
CA LEU A 171 8.46 6.76 -12.16
C LEU A 171 9.49 7.59 -11.37
N GLY A 172 9.72 7.24 -10.10
CA GLY A 172 10.64 7.94 -9.21
C GLY A 172 10.03 8.23 -7.85
N ARG A 173 10.43 9.33 -7.22
CA ARG A 173 9.78 9.88 -6.03
C ARG A 173 8.59 10.74 -6.45
N TRP A 174 7.51 10.68 -5.67
CA TRP A 174 6.33 11.52 -5.95
C TRP A 174 6.54 12.96 -5.51
N GLU A 175 7.15 13.17 -4.36
CA GLU A 175 7.34 14.50 -3.79
C GLU A 175 8.47 15.29 -4.45
N ASN A 176 8.29 16.60 -4.51
CA ASN A 176 9.32 17.55 -4.93
C ASN A 176 10.08 18.17 -3.75
N ASP A 177 9.39 18.32 -2.58
CA ASP A 177 9.98 18.91 -1.38
C ASP A 177 9.32 18.34 -0.12
N LEU A 178 10.13 17.75 0.75
CA LEU A 178 9.71 17.20 2.03
C LEU A 178 9.45 18.25 3.12
N GLY A 179 9.76 19.54 2.89
CA GLY A 179 9.52 20.63 3.84
C GLY A 179 10.13 20.44 5.23
N GLY A 180 11.14 19.56 5.37
CA GLY A 180 11.75 19.23 6.64
C GLY A 180 11.05 18.07 7.40
N MET A 181 10.12 17.35 6.79
CA MET A 181 9.56 16.09 7.30
C MET A 181 10.69 15.15 7.69
N LYS A 182 10.65 14.63 8.91
CA LYS A 182 11.70 13.74 9.44
C LYS A 182 11.39 12.26 9.22
N PHE A 183 10.13 11.89 9.39
CA PHE A 183 9.68 10.50 9.25
C PHE A 183 8.46 10.45 8.35
N ASN A 184 8.16 9.29 7.81
CA ASN A 184 6.95 9.04 7.05
C ASN A 184 6.23 7.80 7.60
N TYR A 185 4.93 7.69 7.34
CA TYR A 185 4.15 6.52 7.73
C TYR A 185 2.96 6.32 6.80
N ASP A 186 1.82 6.85 7.18
CA ASP A 186 0.57 6.73 6.45
C ASP A 186 0.19 8.07 5.82
N PHE A 187 -0.64 8.05 4.79
CA PHE A 187 -1.09 9.25 4.12
C PHE A 187 -2.47 9.06 3.50
N TRP A 188 -3.14 10.18 3.28
CA TRP A 188 -4.39 10.25 2.54
C TRP A 188 -4.44 11.53 1.74
N TYR A 189 -5.11 11.55 0.60
CA TYR A 189 -5.16 12.71 -0.27
C TYR A 189 -6.56 12.97 -0.81
N GLN A 190 -6.82 14.24 -1.16
CA GLN A 190 -8.01 14.68 -1.86
C GLN A 190 -7.62 15.65 -2.98
N PRO A 191 -7.45 15.17 -4.22
CA PRO A 191 -6.96 15.99 -5.34
C PRO A 191 -7.86 17.19 -5.65
N ARG A 192 -9.19 17.05 -5.47
CA ARG A 192 -10.14 18.14 -5.70
C ARG A 192 -9.92 19.33 -4.77
N HIS A 193 -9.40 19.09 -3.60
CA HIS A 193 -9.05 20.11 -2.62
C HIS A 193 -7.55 20.45 -2.62
N ASN A 194 -6.80 19.86 -3.53
CA ASN A 194 -5.34 20.09 -3.63
C ASN A 194 -4.62 19.80 -2.31
N VAL A 195 -5.01 18.77 -1.59
CA VAL A 195 -4.46 18.45 -0.28
C VAL A 195 -4.07 16.97 -0.18
N MET A 196 -2.95 16.71 0.46
CA MET A 196 -2.58 15.45 1.05
C MET A 196 -2.23 15.67 2.51
N VAL A 197 -2.46 14.66 3.35
CA VAL A 197 -2.04 14.64 4.75
C VAL A 197 -1.23 13.38 4.98
N SER A 198 -0.07 13.51 5.61
CA SER A 198 0.74 12.36 6.03
C SER A 198 1.07 12.43 7.50
N SER A 199 1.32 11.27 8.10
CA SER A 199 1.73 11.11 9.48
C SER A 199 3.17 10.59 9.57
N GLU A 200 3.75 10.69 10.73
CA GLU A 200 5.08 10.18 11.02
C GLU A 200 5.03 8.91 11.86
N TRP A 201 6.00 8.01 11.67
CA TRP A 201 6.30 6.88 12.54
C TRP A 201 7.77 6.91 12.95
N ALA A 202 8.61 6.07 12.36
CA ALA A 202 10.03 5.99 12.63
C ALA A 202 10.80 5.50 11.40
N ALA A 203 12.11 5.72 11.40
CA ALA A 203 12.99 5.13 10.39
C ALA A 203 13.09 3.61 10.55
N PRO A 204 13.27 2.84 9.45
CA PRO A 204 13.43 1.39 9.50
C PRO A 204 14.46 0.90 10.50
N ASN A 205 15.63 1.54 10.58
CA ASN A 205 16.68 1.17 11.52
C ASN A 205 16.28 1.34 13.00
N THR A 206 15.23 2.11 13.28
CA THR A 206 14.69 2.28 14.64
C THR A 206 13.69 1.18 14.98
N PHE A 207 12.67 0.94 14.12
CA PHE A 207 11.58 0.04 14.50
C PHE A 207 11.81 -1.43 14.13
N MET A 208 12.62 -1.75 13.11
CA MET A 208 12.84 -3.14 12.67
C MET A 208 13.51 -4.04 13.72
N PRO A 209 14.40 -3.56 14.60
CA PRO A 209 14.93 -4.37 15.70
C PRO A 209 13.91 -4.68 16.79
N GLY A 210 12.79 -3.93 16.85
CA GLY A 210 11.75 -4.01 17.86
C GLY A 210 11.46 -2.64 18.47
N PHE A 211 10.29 -2.49 19.10
CA PHE A 211 9.90 -1.25 19.74
C PHE A 211 10.64 -1.06 21.06
N ASP A 212 11.28 0.09 21.23
CA ASP A 212 11.91 0.52 22.48
C ASP A 212 11.31 1.85 22.94
N LEU A 213 10.73 1.84 24.13
CA LEU A 213 10.10 3.02 24.71
C LEU A 213 11.09 4.16 25.00
N GLU A 214 12.36 3.85 25.31
CA GLU A 214 13.38 4.87 25.55
C GLU A 214 13.68 5.67 24.27
N GLU A 215 13.61 5.05 23.11
CA GLU A 215 13.82 5.70 21.82
C GLU A 215 12.73 6.73 21.48
N VAL A 216 11.53 6.58 22.05
CA VAL A 216 10.47 7.60 21.95
C VAL A 216 10.89 8.87 22.68
N GLY A 217 11.49 8.73 23.85
CA GLY A 217 12.08 9.84 24.61
C GLY A 217 13.23 10.54 23.87
N HIS A 218 14.00 9.79 23.10
CA HIS A 218 15.10 10.29 22.28
C HIS A 218 14.68 10.85 20.92
N LEU A 219 13.37 11.05 20.68
CA LEU A 219 12.80 11.62 19.43
C LEU A 219 13.13 10.80 18.17
N LYS A 220 13.32 9.49 18.31
CA LYS A 220 13.51 8.58 17.17
C LYS A 220 12.19 8.13 16.55
N TYR A 221 11.06 8.51 17.16
CA TYR A 221 9.70 8.35 16.64
C TYR A 221 9.09 9.71 16.34
N GLY A 222 8.37 9.77 15.25
CA GLY A 222 7.70 10.97 14.76
C GLY A 222 6.48 11.36 15.62
N ARG A 223 6.10 12.63 15.54
CA ARG A 223 5.00 13.24 16.32
C ARG A 223 4.18 14.22 15.52
N GLU A 224 4.49 14.37 14.23
CA GLU A 224 3.95 15.43 13.40
C GLU A 224 2.97 14.86 12.36
N ILE A 225 2.10 15.72 11.90
CA ILE A 225 1.23 15.52 10.76
C ILE A 225 1.59 16.61 9.76
N HIS A 226 1.80 16.21 8.51
CA HIS A 226 2.19 17.13 7.46
C HIS A 226 1.03 17.34 6.49
N PHE A 227 0.79 18.60 6.15
CA PHE A 227 -0.11 19.01 5.08
C PHE A 227 0.70 19.31 3.84
N TRP A 228 0.21 18.89 2.69
CA TRP A 228 0.89 19.00 1.42
C TRP A 228 0.05 19.78 0.43
N ASP A 229 0.68 20.67 -0.32
CA ASP A 229 0.14 21.09 -1.60
C ASP A 229 0.27 19.91 -2.57
N PHE A 230 -0.86 19.30 -2.92
CA PHE A 230 -0.87 18.07 -3.69
C PHE A 230 -0.35 18.27 -5.13
N LYS A 231 -0.64 19.41 -5.76
CA LYS A 231 -0.21 19.74 -7.12
C LYS A 231 1.26 20.10 -7.17
N GLU A 232 1.72 20.88 -6.21
CA GLU A 232 3.13 21.28 -6.10
C GLU A 232 3.99 20.15 -5.51
N LYS A 233 3.36 19.11 -4.94
CA LYS A 233 4.02 17.94 -4.32
C LYS A 233 5.02 18.34 -3.24
N LYS A 234 4.63 19.25 -2.37
CA LYS A 234 5.47 19.78 -1.29
C LYS A 234 4.69 20.01 -0.01
N VAL A 235 5.36 19.92 1.13
CA VAL A 235 4.81 20.27 2.45
C VAL A 235 4.54 21.76 2.55
N ILE A 236 3.43 22.17 3.20
CA ILE A 236 3.00 23.56 3.41
C ILE A 236 2.85 23.87 4.89
#